data_c72178c76fd9943a18462b115f73f87a
#
_entry.id   c72178c76fd9943a18462b115f73f87a
#
_cell.length_a   1.000
_cell.length_b   1.000
_cell.length_c   1.000
_cell.angle_alpha   90.00
_cell.angle_beta   90.00
_cell.angle_gamma   90.00
#
_symmetry.space_group_name_H-M   'P 1'
#
loop_
_entity.id
_entity.type
_entity.pdbx_description
1 polymer ?
#
loop_
_entity_poly.entity_id
_entity_poly.type
_entity_poly.pdbx_seq_one_letter_code
_entity_poly.pdbx_strand_id
1 'polypeptide(L)'
;MTYNEDKKQGDDGEHTGRYQRSTTRWRNDEMTYMNAEIKAELLALGKVDVEPSLLTRPSRSTAGPGAGLRSIFFKSGGHRVRLEITPDSPLKMVEQNGAVVILKDNQELVRGVIDPVVAHCPEQTYITISEQCMYDCKFCSVPKFQGKIKTLDQVLEIVEKVKKSGNLKTIAFTSGVATTPENEIDRVVAYVQAVKKYNVPVGVAVYPTQDSSQRLKDAGVTEVKYNVETMDREIFERVCTGRKGHSLDFILTSLHDAVRVFGKNQVSSNIIIGLGETDECVRKGVEYLAKMGVIAVLRPITISPYRKGEITATRPSAERLLKLTKMTRDILKKYDLHVEDSQTMCLPCTGCDLTPGRDV
;
A
#
# COMPACT_ATOMS: atom_id res chain seq x y z
N MET A 1 68.38 -4.94 47.18
CA MET A 1 67.14 -4.42 47.73
C MET A 1 66.15 -4.46 46.59
N THR A 2 65.29 -5.48 46.62
CA THR A 2 64.30 -5.85 45.65
C THR A 2 62.96 -5.14 45.95
N TYR A 3 62.35 -4.51 44.96
CA TYR A 3 60.99 -4.15 45.07
C TYR A 3 60.25 -4.72 43.88
N ASN A 4 59.17 -5.48 44.22
CA ASN A 4 58.21 -6.11 43.35
C ASN A 4 57.19 -5.08 42.77
N GLU A 5 56.95 -5.12 41.49
CA GLU A 5 55.84 -4.42 40.85
C GLU A 5 54.70 -5.40 40.58
N ASP A 6 53.55 -5.20 41.27
CA ASP A 6 52.32 -5.88 41.03
C ASP A 6 51.59 -5.23 39.85
N LYS A 7 51.35 -5.99 38.78
CA LYS A 7 50.47 -5.63 37.65
C LYS A 7 49.03 -5.95 38.00
N LYS A 8 48.21 -4.91 38.12
CA LYS A 8 46.73 -5.04 38.05
C LYS A 8 46.29 -5.08 36.60
N GLN A 9 45.68 -6.18 36.16
CA GLN A 9 44.94 -6.32 34.93
C GLN A 9 43.56 -5.65 35.11
N GLY A 10 43.23 -4.69 34.21
CA GLY A 10 41.91 -4.14 34.04
C GLY A 10 41.10 -5.03 33.12
N ASP A 11 39.92 -5.39 33.57
CA ASP A 11 38.94 -6.20 32.85
C ASP A 11 38.02 -5.24 32.05
N ASP A 12 38.27 -5.13 30.74
CA ASP A 12 37.42 -4.39 29.81
C ASP A 12 36.33 -5.31 29.29
N GLY A 13 35.21 -5.32 30.01
CA GLY A 13 34.01 -6.06 29.62
C GLY A 13 33.30 -5.45 28.40
N GLU A 14 33.59 -5.91 27.21
CA GLU A 14 32.77 -5.66 26.02
C GLU A 14 31.41 -6.35 26.14
N HIS A 15 30.36 -5.59 26.41
CA HIS A 15 28.98 -6.02 26.26
C HIS A 15 28.58 -6.01 24.78
N THR A 16 28.94 -7.05 24.03
CA THR A 16 28.34 -7.37 22.75
C THR A 16 26.99 -8.06 22.97
N GLY A 17 25.91 -7.27 22.99
CA GLY A 17 24.57 -7.77 22.99
C GLY A 17 24.27 -8.52 21.68
N ARG A 18 24.57 -9.81 21.63
CA ARG A 18 24.06 -10.72 20.59
C ARG A 18 22.54 -10.83 20.72
N TYR A 19 21.79 -10.19 19.80
CA TYR A 19 20.41 -10.52 19.57
C TYR A 19 20.36 -11.98 19.08
N GLN A 20 20.12 -12.90 20.00
CA GLN A 20 19.77 -14.28 19.67
C GLN A 20 18.41 -14.24 18.94
N ARG A 21 18.42 -14.50 17.63
CA ARG A 21 17.21 -14.88 16.90
C ARG A 21 16.71 -16.18 17.53
N SER A 22 15.68 -16.10 18.38
CA SER A 22 14.98 -17.28 18.85
C SER A 22 14.25 -17.88 17.63
N THR A 23 14.84 -18.92 17.05
CA THR A 23 14.16 -19.80 16.10
C THR A 23 13.24 -20.71 16.90
N THR A 24 12.09 -20.19 17.32
CA THR A 24 11.04 -21.00 17.90
C THR A 24 10.48 -21.87 16.79
N ARG A 25 10.86 -23.15 16.79
CA ARG A 25 10.34 -24.19 15.87
C ARG A 25 8.95 -24.52 16.36
N TRP A 26 7.93 -23.91 15.75
CA TRP A 26 6.53 -24.15 16.03
C TRP A 26 6.17 -25.60 15.67
N ARG A 27 5.53 -26.33 16.60
CA ARG A 27 4.97 -27.64 16.31
C ARG A 27 3.75 -27.48 15.41
N ASN A 28 3.64 -28.28 14.35
CA ASN A 28 2.67 -28.18 13.26
C ASN A 28 1.24 -28.65 13.60
N ASP A 29 0.84 -28.71 14.87
CA ASP A 29 -0.48 -29.15 15.22
C ASP A 29 -1.39 -27.95 15.50
N GLU A 30 -2.36 -27.72 14.60
CA GLU A 30 -3.51 -26.80 14.70
C GLU A 30 -3.25 -25.28 14.52
N MET A 31 -2.17 -24.84 13.89
CA MET A 31 -2.00 -23.40 13.65
C MET A 31 -2.74 -22.97 12.38
N THR A 32 -3.71 -22.06 12.52
CA THR A 32 -4.42 -21.48 11.39
C THR A 32 -3.60 -20.35 10.78
N TYR A 33 -3.01 -20.60 9.61
CA TYR A 33 -2.32 -19.59 8.82
C TYR A 33 -3.29 -18.88 7.88
N MET A 34 -2.95 -17.62 7.53
CA MET A 34 -3.72 -16.84 6.57
C MET A 34 -3.64 -17.47 5.19
N ASN A 35 -4.80 -17.70 4.60
CA ASN A 35 -5.01 -18.04 3.19
C ASN A 35 -5.85 -16.92 2.53
N ALA A 36 -6.20 -17.09 1.26
CA ALA A 36 -6.98 -16.10 0.51
C ALA A 36 -8.36 -15.84 1.15
N GLU A 37 -9.02 -16.88 1.69
CA GLU A 37 -10.34 -16.81 2.32
C GLU A 37 -10.30 -16.00 3.61
N ILE A 38 -9.35 -16.31 4.51
CA ILE A 38 -9.14 -15.56 5.76
C ILE A 38 -8.72 -14.12 5.45
N LYS A 39 -7.83 -13.91 4.48
CA LYS A 39 -7.44 -12.56 4.06
C LYS A 39 -8.62 -11.76 3.53
N ALA A 40 -9.49 -12.38 2.73
CA ALA A 40 -10.71 -11.75 2.25
C ALA A 40 -11.65 -11.32 3.39
N GLU A 41 -11.79 -12.16 4.40
CA GLU A 41 -12.58 -11.85 5.60
C GLU A 41 -11.99 -10.67 6.39
N LEU A 42 -10.69 -10.69 6.63
CA LEU A 42 -9.98 -9.58 7.29
C LEU A 42 -10.12 -8.27 6.49
N LEU A 43 -10.02 -8.32 5.16
CA LEU A 43 -10.22 -7.17 4.29
C LEU A 43 -11.67 -6.70 4.26
N ALA A 44 -12.66 -7.59 4.28
CA ALA A 44 -14.07 -7.25 4.32
C ALA A 44 -14.42 -6.49 5.60
N LEU A 45 -13.89 -6.89 6.74
CA LEU A 45 -14.03 -6.19 8.01
C LEU A 45 -13.14 -4.93 8.07
N GLY A 46 -11.89 -5.04 7.65
CA GLY A 46 -10.94 -3.95 7.45
C GLY A 46 -10.47 -3.25 8.71
N LYS A 47 -10.91 -3.68 9.90
CA LYS A 47 -10.68 -3.04 11.20
C LYS A 47 -10.26 -4.08 12.23
N VAL A 48 -9.51 -3.65 13.24
CA VAL A 48 -9.10 -4.50 14.35
C VAL A 48 -8.95 -3.69 15.64
N ASP A 49 -9.42 -4.22 16.75
CA ASP A 49 -9.10 -3.76 18.09
C ASP A 49 -7.78 -4.41 18.52
N VAL A 50 -6.78 -3.59 18.83
CA VAL A 50 -5.41 -4.06 19.08
C VAL A 50 -5.09 -3.88 20.57
N GLU A 51 -4.64 -4.95 21.21
CA GLU A 51 -4.15 -4.91 22.57
C GLU A 51 -3.06 -3.83 22.75
N PRO A 52 -3.11 -3.01 23.83
CA PRO A 52 -2.16 -1.90 24.02
C PRO A 52 -0.69 -2.30 23.97
N SER A 53 -0.34 -3.49 24.45
CA SER A 53 1.04 -4.05 24.42
C SER A 53 1.60 -4.19 23.00
N LEU A 54 0.74 -4.40 21.99
CA LEU A 54 1.11 -4.57 20.59
C LEU A 54 1.19 -3.25 19.83
N LEU A 55 0.76 -2.12 20.41
CA LEU A 55 0.70 -0.81 19.74
C LEU A 55 2.04 -0.05 19.70
N THR A 56 3.16 -0.74 19.59
CA THR A 56 4.49 -0.11 19.68
C THR A 56 4.79 0.88 18.55
N ARG A 57 4.33 0.62 17.33
CA ARG A 57 4.55 1.49 16.16
C ARG A 57 3.42 1.36 15.12
N PRO A 58 2.22 1.86 15.39
CA PRO A 58 1.16 1.86 14.38
C PRO A 58 1.54 2.79 13.24
N SER A 59 1.24 2.38 12.00
CA SER A 59 1.38 3.26 10.85
C SER A 59 0.20 4.23 10.75
N ARG A 60 0.45 5.46 10.30
CA ARG A 60 -0.60 6.41 9.92
C ARG A 60 -0.61 6.57 8.41
N SER A 61 -1.76 6.37 7.80
CA SER A 61 -1.90 6.62 6.37
C SER A 61 -1.85 8.12 6.07
N THR A 62 -1.13 8.49 5.02
CA THR A 62 -1.02 9.87 4.54
C THR A 62 -1.59 10.05 3.14
N ALA A 63 -2.13 8.96 2.54
CA ALA A 63 -2.66 8.97 1.18
C ALA A 63 -3.99 8.22 1.08
N GLY A 64 -4.81 8.61 0.10
CA GLY A 64 -6.05 7.94 -0.27
C GLY A 64 -7.16 7.96 0.78
N PRO A 65 -8.12 7.01 0.68
CA PRO A 65 -9.29 6.97 1.58
C PRO A 65 -8.93 6.82 3.05
N GLY A 66 -7.87 6.09 3.36
CA GLY A 66 -7.40 5.85 4.72
C GLY A 66 -6.54 6.97 5.31
N ALA A 67 -6.34 8.10 4.63
CA ALA A 67 -5.54 9.20 5.18
C ALA A 67 -6.06 9.66 6.54
N GLY A 68 -5.15 9.86 7.49
CA GLY A 68 -5.46 10.21 8.88
C GLY A 68 -5.72 9.02 9.80
N LEU A 69 -6.03 7.84 9.27
CA LEU A 69 -6.33 6.65 10.07
C LEU A 69 -5.05 5.93 10.52
N ARG A 70 -5.08 5.39 11.74
CA ARG A 70 -4.03 4.51 12.26
C ARG A 70 -4.27 3.09 11.76
N SER A 71 -3.21 2.37 11.45
CA SER A 71 -3.32 1.01 10.96
C SER A 71 -2.12 0.16 11.37
N ILE A 72 -2.31 -1.15 11.32
CA ILE A 72 -1.29 -2.15 11.60
C ILE A 72 -1.22 -3.14 10.42
N PHE A 73 -0.01 -3.59 10.11
CA PHE A 73 0.19 -4.66 9.14
C PHE A 73 0.39 -5.98 9.88
N PHE A 74 -0.31 -7.01 9.44
CA PHE A 74 -0.22 -8.36 9.98
C PHE A 74 0.16 -9.33 8.87
N LYS A 75 1.07 -10.25 9.16
CA LYS A 75 1.59 -11.23 8.21
C LYS A 75 1.45 -12.64 8.77
N SER A 76 0.98 -13.56 7.95
CA SER A 76 0.80 -14.98 8.26
C SER A 76 0.74 -15.82 6.98
N GLY A 77 1.31 -17.01 6.96
CA GLY A 77 1.21 -17.94 5.84
C GLY A 77 1.67 -17.40 4.47
N GLY A 78 2.56 -16.41 4.45
CA GLY A 78 2.99 -15.74 3.21
C GLY A 78 2.10 -14.56 2.80
N HIS A 79 0.91 -14.42 3.36
CA HIS A 79 -0.01 -13.33 3.10
C HIS A 79 0.18 -12.17 4.08
N ARG A 80 -0.23 -10.97 3.65
CA ARG A 80 -0.17 -9.73 4.44
C ARG A 80 -1.51 -9.01 4.36
N VAL A 81 -1.95 -8.43 5.46
CA VAL A 81 -3.12 -7.56 5.51
C VAL A 81 -2.83 -6.30 6.30
N ARG A 82 -3.42 -5.18 5.89
CA ARG A 82 -3.44 -3.92 6.62
C ARG A 82 -4.82 -3.69 7.21
N LEU A 83 -4.89 -3.52 8.52
CA LEU A 83 -6.14 -3.28 9.25
C LEU A 83 -6.11 -1.91 9.92
N GLU A 84 -7.25 -1.20 9.88
CA GLU A 84 -7.47 0.03 10.66
C GLU A 84 -7.58 -0.30 12.14
N ILE A 85 -6.90 0.48 12.98
CA ILE A 85 -6.95 0.29 14.45
C ILE A 85 -8.14 1.07 14.99
N THR A 86 -9.09 0.38 15.60
CA THR A 86 -10.27 0.97 16.24
C THR A 86 -10.77 0.05 17.37
N PRO A 87 -11.24 0.60 18.50
CA PRO A 87 -11.80 -0.21 19.59
C PRO A 87 -13.14 -0.87 19.22
N ASP A 88 -13.85 -0.33 18.20
CA ASP A 88 -15.17 -0.81 17.80
C ASP A 88 -15.10 -1.90 16.70
N SER A 89 -14.13 -2.84 16.81
CA SER A 89 -13.96 -3.90 15.84
C SER A 89 -14.44 -5.26 16.37
N PRO A 90 -15.10 -6.09 15.52
CA PRO A 90 -15.38 -7.48 15.87
C PRO A 90 -14.11 -8.35 15.89
N LEU A 91 -12.99 -7.85 15.32
CA LEU A 91 -11.69 -8.51 15.37
C LEU A 91 -10.87 -7.94 16.53
N LYS A 92 -10.25 -8.83 17.30
CA LYS A 92 -9.30 -8.47 18.36
C LYS A 92 -7.92 -9.04 18.04
N MET A 93 -6.89 -8.20 18.12
CA MET A 93 -5.50 -8.63 17.96
C MET A 93 -4.83 -8.64 19.32
N VAL A 94 -4.39 -9.82 19.74
CA VAL A 94 -3.82 -10.07 21.07
C VAL A 94 -2.52 -10.87 20.97
N GLU A 95 -1.72 -10.87 22.02
CA GLU A 95 -0.58 -11.77 22.16
C GLU A 95 -0.99 -13.04 22.89
N GLN A 96 -0.74 -14.20 22.30
CA GLN A 96 -1.00 -15.50 22.90
C GLN A 96 0.15 -16.46 22.62
N ASN A 97 0.76 -17.00 23.69
CA ASN A 97 1.85 -17.98 23.58
C ASN A 97 3.03 -17.51 22.70
N GLY A 98 3.37 -16.21 22.79
CA GLY A 98 4.47 -15.60 22.02
C GLY A 98 4.19 -15.37 20.53
N ALA A 99 2.94 -15.52 20.11
CA ALA A 99 2.49 -15.17 18.75
C ALA A 99 1.41 -14.09 18.80
N VAL A 100 1.26 -13.33 17.72
CA VAL A 100 0.15 -12.41 17.55
C VAL A 100 -1.02 -13.18 16.93
N VAL A 101 -2.19 -13.11 17.57
CA VAL A 101 -3.39 -13.81 17.15
C VAL A 101 -4.50 -12.79 16.86
N ILE A 102 -5.21 -12.98 15.77
CA ILE A 102 -6.46 -12.26 15.51
C ILE A 102 -7.62 -13.17 15.86
N LEU A 103 -8.43 -12.71 16.81
CA LEU A 103 -9.64 -13.36 17.26
C LEU A 103 -10.85 -12.75 16.56
N LYS A 104 -11.84 -13.59 16.22
CA LYS A 104 -13.19 -13.21 15.84
C LYS A 104 -14.17 -13.96 16.74
N ASP A 105 -15.12 -13.25 17.35
CA ASP A 105 -16.08 -13.83 18.30
C ASP A 105 -15.40 -14.62 19.44
N ASN A 106 -14.23 -14.11 19.89
CA ASN A 106 -13.34 -14.73 20.89
C ASN A 106 -12.72 -16.08 20.47
N GLN A 107 -12.82 -16.48 19.21
CA GLN A 107 -12.15 -17.66 18.67
C GLN A 107 -10.96 -17.25 17.80
N GLU A 108 -9.88 -18.04 17.82
CA GLU A 108 -8.73 -17.81 16.96
C GLU A 108 -9.13 -17.93 15.49
N LEU A 109 -9.02 -16.82 14.73
CA LEU A 109 -9.23 -16.81 13.29
C LEU A 109 -7.91 -17.08 12.57
N VAL A 110 -6.82 -16.46 13.03
CA VAL A 110 -5.51 -16.57 12.36
C VAL A 110 -4.39 -16.16 13.32
N ARG A 111 -3.26 -16.83 13.17
CA ARG A 111 -2.03 -16.60 13.91
C ARG A 111 -0.91 -16.10 13.00
N GLY A 112 -0.08 -15.17 13.50
CA GLY A 112 1.01 -14.61 12.71
C GLY A 112 1.88 -13.64 13.49
N VAL A 113 2.35 -12.59 12.79
CA VAL A 113 3.21 -11.57 13.37
C VAL A 113 2.80 -10.17 12.88
N ILE A 114 3.13 -9.14 13.67
CA ILE A 114 3.07 -7.76 13.19
C ILE A 114 4.20 -7.57 12.18
N ASP A 115 3.86 -7.05 11.00
CA ASP A 115 4.82 -6.77 9.94
C ASP A 115 5.28 -5.31 10.04
N PRO A 116 6.55 -5.06 10.39
CA PRO A 116 7.03 -3.71 10.67
C PRO A 116 7.04 -2.84 9.42
N VAL A 117 6.53 -1.62 9.57
CA VAL A 117 6.47 -0.64 8.48
C VAL A 117 7.81 0.06 8.33
N VAL A 118 8.32 0.11 7.10
CA VAL A 118 9.54 0.86 6.74
C VAL A 118 9.22 2.35 6.57
N ALA A 119 8.17 2.66 5.79
CA ALA A 119 7.67 4.01 5.60
C ALA A 119 6.12 4.01 5.60
N HIS A 120 5.46 3.85 4.44
CA HIS A 120 4.01 3.69 4.32
C HIS A 120 3.56 2.23 4.47
N CYS A 121 4.41 1.29 4.07
CA CYS A 121 4.17 -0.14 4.10
C CYS A 121 5.45 -0.91 4.44
N PRO A 122 5.36 -2.21 4.78
CA PRO A 122 6.53 -3.07 4.96
C PRO A 122 7.36 -3.21 3.67
N GLU A 123 8.66 -3.43 3.83
CA GLU A 123 9.61 -3.81 2.78
C GLU A 123 9.85 -2.78 1.66
N GLN A 124 9.16 -1.63 1.65
CA GLN A 124 9.32 -0.59 0.64
C GLN A 124 9.47 0.81 1.27
N THR A 125 10.32 1.63 0.68
CA THR A 125 10.41 3.06 1.01
C THR A 125 9.33 3.81 0.23
N TYR A 126 8.05 3.62 0.63
CA TYR A 126 6.90 4.24 -0.03
C TYR A 126 6.54 5.55 0.67
N ILE A 127 6.76 6.68 0.00
CA ILE A 127 6.67 8.02 0.55
C ILE A 127 5.52 8.79 -0.09
N THR A 128 4.65 9.39 0.73
CA THR A 128 3.70 10.41 0.25
C THR A 128 4.43 11.74 0.20
N ILE A 129 4.58 12.31 -0.99
CA ILE A 129 5.25 13.61 -1.19
C ILE A 129 4.32 14.73 -0.74
N SER A 130 3.16 14.89 -1.41
CA SER A 130 2.15 15.86 -1.04
C SER A 130 0.98 15.19 -0.30
N GLU A 131 0.79 15.56 0.96
CA GLU A 131 -0.34 15.16 1.80
C GLU A 131 -1.50 16.18 1.69
N GLN A 132 -1.52 16.97 0.61
CA GLN A 132 -2.54 17.92 0.23
C GLN A 132 -3.10 17.56 -1.14
N CYS A 133 -4.37 17.86 -1.40
CA CYS A 133 -4.97 17.66 -2.71
C CYS A 133 -6.05 18.71 -2.96
N MET A 134 -6.00 19.37 -4.12
CA MET A 134 -7.02 20.31 -4.56
C MET A 134 -8.29 19.63 -5.05
N TYR A 135 -8.20 18.34 -5.42
CA TYR A 135 -9.36 17.56 -5.83
C TYR A 135 -10.14 17.08 -4.62
N ASP A 136 -11.46 17.14 -4.72
CA ASP A 136 -12.38 16.74 -3.64
C ASP A 136 -13.06 15.41 -3.96
N CYS A 137 -12.28 14.38 -4.32
CA CYS A 137 -12.82 13.04 -4.51
C CYS A 137 -13.50 12.56 -3.23
N LYS A 138 -14.79 12.24 -3.30
CA LYS A 138 -15.66 12.01 -2.14
C LYS A 138 -15.30 10.77 -1.29
N PHE A 139 -14.55 9.84 -1.86
CA PHE A 139 -14.00 8.68 -1.15
C PHE A 139 -12.65 8.97 -0.47
N CYS A 140 -11.97 10.07 -0.80
CA CYS A 140 -10.59 10.34 -0.36
C CYS A 140 -10.56 11.34 0.80
N SER A 141 -9.85 11.00 1.88
CA SER A 141 -9.73 11.87 3.06
C SER A 141 -8.65 12.94 2.96
N VAL A 142 -7.72 12.83 2.01
CA VAL A 142 -6.58 13.77 1.89
C VAL A 142 -7.02 15.24 1.84
N PRO A 143 -8.05 15.65 1.09
CA PRO A 143 -8.47 17.05 1.05
C PRO A 143 -9.02 17.60 2.39
N LYS A 144 -9.38 16.71 3.33
CA LYS A 144 -9.86 17.09 4.67
C LYS A 144 -8.73 17.43 5.64
N PHE A 145 -7.49 17.13 5.25
CA PHE A 145 -6.32 17.42 6.05
C PHE A 145 -5.48 18.51 5.38
N GLN A 146 -4.95 19.41 6.19
CA GLN A 146 -3.88 20.31 5.78
C GLN A 146 -2.54 19.63 6.04
N GLY A 147 -2.30 18.54 5.30
CA GLY A 147 -1.08 17.76 5.41
C GLY A 147 0.14 18.51 4.89
N LYS A 148 1.30 17.93 5.03
CA LYS A 148 2.57 18.54 4.61
C LYS A 148 2.89 18.21 3.15
N ILE A 149 3.60 19.12 2.49
CA ILE A 149 4.34 18.82 1.27
C ILE A 149 5.79 18.62 1.72
N LYS A 150 6.30 17.39 1.58
CA LYS A 150 7.69 17.10 1.96
C LYS A 150 8.65 17.77 1.01
N THR A 151 9.68 18.41 1.58
CA THR A 151 10.80 18.94 0.79
C THR A 151 11.67 17.79 0.26
N LEU A 152 12.49 18.08 -0.74
CA LEU A 152 13.45 17.09 -1.26
C LEU A 152 14.37 16.56 -0.16
N ASP A 153 14.87 17.43 0.73
CA ASP A 153 15.75 17.05 1.82
C ASP A 153 15.06 16.08 2.79
N GLN A 154 13.79 16.32 3.12
CA GLN A 154 13.01 15.41 3.97
C GLN A 154 12.81 14.04 3.32
N VAL A 155 12.61 14.00 2.00
CA VAL A 155 12.49 12.74 1.27
C VAL A 155 13.82 12.01 1.24
N LEU A 156 14.93 12.70 0.98
CA LEU A 156 16.28 12.12 0.99
C LEU A 156 16.66 11.62 2.40
N GLU A 157 16.30 12.34 3.45
CA GLU A 157 16.52 11.90 4.84
C GLU A 157 15.81 10.56 5.13
N ILE A 158 14.55 10.42 4.69
CA ILE A 158 13.81 9.16 4.84
C ILE A 158 14.53 8.03 4.10
N VAL A 159 14.92 8.24 2.85
CA VAL A 159 15.61 7.23 2.03
C VAL A 159 16.94 6.84 2.64
N GLU A 160 17.76 7.81 3.08
CA GLU A 160 19.06 7.55 3.73
C GLU A 160 18.90 6.78 5.04
N LYS A 161 17.86 7.07 5.84
CA LYS A 161 17.57 6.32 7.06
C LYS A 161 17.27 4.85 6.75
N VAL A 162 16.44 4.59 5.72
CA VAL A 162 16.12 3.23 5.29
C VAL A 162 17.35 2.52 4.72
N LYS A 163 18.17 3.23 3.93
CA LYS A 163 19.44 2.69 3.40
C LYS A 163 20.39 2.27 4.53
N LYS A 164 20.56 3.12 5.54
CA LYS A 164 21.42 2.82 6.71
C LYS A 164 20.94 1.59 7.49
N SER A 165 19.63 1.30 7.50
CA SER A 165 19.10 0.08 8.13
C SER A 165 19.25 -1.18 7.25
N GLY A 166 19.84 -1.08 6.06
CA GLY A 166 19.99 -2.20 5.12
C GLY A 166 18.70 -2.65 4.40
N ASN A 167 17.62 -1.88 4.53
CA ASN A 167 16.30 -2.27 4.03
C ASN A 167 15.87 -1.56 2.74
N LEU A 168 16.74 -0.80 2.10
CA LEU A 168 16.42 -0.09 0.86
C LEU A 168 16.43 -1.05 -0.33
N LYS A 169 15.26 -1.57 -0.68
CA LYS A 169 15.07 -2.46 -1.84
C LYS A 169 14.41 -1.74 -3.01
N THR A 170 13.41 -0.91 -2.72
CA THR A 170 12.65 -0.13 -3.70
C THR A 170 12.27 1.21 -3.11
N ILE A 171 12.05 2.20 -3.97
CA ILE A 171 11.47 3.49 -3.59
C ILE A 171 10.13 3.63 -4.32
N ALA A 172 9.10 4.12 -3.64
CA ALA A 172 7.84 4.46 -4.29
C ALA A 172 7.36 5.82 -3.81
N PHE A 173 6.79 6.60 -4.72
CA PHE A 173 6.19 7.88 -4.43
C PHE A 173 4.70 7.85 -4.71
N THR A 174 3.91 8.46 -3.81
CA THR A 174 2.54 8.85 -4.10
C THR A 174 2.36 10.31 -3.75
N SER A 175 1.49 10.99 -4.46
CA SER A 175 1.27 12.40 -4.22
C SER A 175 -0.18 12.79 -4.46
N GLY A 176 -0.72 13.63 -3.59
CA GLY A 176 -1.89 14.41 -3.90
C GLY A 176 -1.51 15.60 -4.80
N VAL A 177 -2.48 16.23 -5.43
CA VAL A 177 -2.28 17.43 -6.25
C VAL A 177 -2.48 18.66 -5.36
N ALA A 178 -1.39 19.26 -4.89
CA ALA A 178 -1.46 20.40 -3.98
C ALA A 178 -1.95 21.68 -4.66
N THR A 179 -1.49 21.95 -5.89
CA THR A 179 -1.81 23.17 -6.67
C THR A 179 -2.31 22.82 -8.06
N THR A 180 -1.44 22.35 -8.96
CA THR A 180 -1.82 21.86 -10.29
C THR A 180 -1.18 20.49 -10.55
N PRO A 181 -1.76 19.67 -11.44
CA PRO A 181 -1.13 18.40 -11.85
C PRO A 181 0.28 18.58 -12.38
N GLU A 182 0.51 19.63 -13.19
CA GLU A 182 1.80 19.93 -13.80
C GLU A 182 2.87 20.21 -12.73
N ASN A 183 2.58 21.08 -11.77
CA ASN A 183 3.47 21.38 -10.65
C ASN A 183 3.78 20.15 -9.80
N GLU A 184 2.82 19.23 -9.69
CA GLU A 184 3.03 17.98 -8.96
C GLU A 184 3.93 17.02 -9.74
N ILE A 185 3.76 16.91 -11.06
CA ILE A 185 4.66 16.14 -11.92
C ILE A 185 6.07 16.73 -11.90
N ASP A 186 6.24 18.06 -11.98
CA ASP A 186 7.55 18.71 -11.84
C ASP A 186 8.26 18.32 -10.56
N ARG A 187 7.54 18.39 -9.44
CA ARG A 187 8.06 17.99 -8.11
C ARG A 187 8.48 16.53 -8.07
N VAL A 188 7.60 15.63 -8.53
CA VAL A 188 7.86 14.19 -8.53
C VAL A 188 9.06 13.85 -9.41
N VAL A 189 9.15 14.43 -10.61
CA VAL A 189 10.29 14.26 -11.52
C VAL A 189 11.61 14.67 -10.85
N ALA A 190 11.65 15.84 -10.21
CA ALA A 190 12.84 16.29 -9.49
C ALA A 190 13.24 15.31 -8.36
N TYR A 191 12.26 14.76 -7.64
CA TYR A 191 12.52 13.81 -6.54
C TYR A 191 12.98 12.45 -7.05
N VAL A 192 12.40 11.96 -8.14
CA VAL A 192 12.85 10.73 -8.81
C VAL A 192 14.29 10.87 -9.27
N GLN A 193 14.64 11.98 -9.93
CA GLN A 193 16.02 12.26 -10.36
C GLN A 193 17.00 12.27 -9.18
N ALA A 194 16.62 12.86 -8.05
CA ALA A 194 17.47 12.93 -6.88
C ALA A 194 17.71 11.57 -6.20
N VAL A 195 16.73 10.65 -6.27
CA VAL A 195 16.89 9.30 -5.72
C VAL A 195 17.51 8.29 -6.69
N LYS A 196 17.72 8.65 -7.95
CA LYS A 196 18.35 7.77 -8.96
C LYS A 196 19.71 7.23 -8.53
N LYS A 197 20.46 8.02 -7.72
CA LYS A 197 21.77 7.63 -7.14
C LYS A 197 21.72 6.37 -6.29
N TYR A 198 20.55 5.93 -5.81
CA TYR A 198 20.42 4.72 -5.00
C TYR A 198 20.35 3.43 -5.81
N ASN A 199 20.13 3.54 -7.13
CA ASN A 199 20.09 2.42 -8.07
C ASN A 199 19.14 1.28 -7.65
N VAL A 200 17.94 1.65 -7.24
CA VAL A 200 16.82 0.73 -6.93
C VAL A 200 15.61 1.08 -7.79
N PRO A 201 14.69 0.13 -8.03
CA PRO A 201 13.45 0.41 -8.74
C PRO A 201 12.64 1.55 -8.09
N VAL A 202 12.09 2.44 -8.91
CA VAL A 202 11.28 3.59 -8.46
C VAL A 202 9.88 3.51 -9.05
N GLY A 203 8.87 3.40 -8.19
CA GLY A 203 7.45 3.43 -8.57
C GLY A 203 6.81 4.78 -8.28
N VAL A 204 5.87 5.21 -9.12
CA VAL A 204 5.17 6.48 -8.94
C VAL A 204 3.66 6.33 -9.11
N ALA A 205 2.89 6.78 -8.12
CA ALA A 205 1.43 6.85 -8.14
C ALA A 205 0.98 8.31 -8.05
N VAL A 206 0.56 8.90 -9.17
CA VAL A 206 0.20 10.32 -9.30
C VAL A 206 -1.04 10.51 -10.17
N TYR A 207 -1.58 11.71 -10.14
CA TYR A 207 -2.55 12.14 -11.13
C TYR A 207 -1.81 12.52 -12.43
N PRO A 208 -2.22 11.99 -13.62
CA PRO A 208 -1.49 12.22 -14.85
C PRO A 208 -1.66 13.63 -15.42
N THR A 209 -0.67 14.05 -16.23
CA THR A 209 -0.76 15.14 -17.21
C THR A 209 -0.59 14.58 -18.62
N GLN A 210 -0.75 15.41 -19.63
CA GLN A 210 -0.65 14.97 -21.02
C GLN A 210 0.72 14.36 -21.37
N ASP A 211 1.80 14.85 -20.73
CA ASP A 211 3.20 14.46 -20.98
C ASP A 211 3.84 13.67 -19.82
N SER A 212 3.07 13.41 -18.76
CA SER A 212 3.61 12.83 -17.52
C SER A 212 4.29 11.49 -17.72
N SER A 213 3.77 10.61 -18.58
CA SER A 213 4.34 9.28 -18.81
C SER A 213 5.79 9.39 -19.32
N GLN A 214 6.03 10.20 -20.33
CA GLN A 214 7.37 10.37 -20.89
C GLN A 214 8.32 11.03 -19.90
N ARG A 215 7.87 12.10 -19.22
CA ARG A 215 8.69 12.83 -18.24
C ARG A 215 9.10 11.93 -17.05
N LEU A 216 8.19 11.10 -16.55
CA LEU A 216 8.48 10.16 -15.47
C LEU A 216 9.44 9.06 -15.94
N LYS A 217 9.27 8.54 -17.17
CA LYS A 217 10.18 7.54 -17.75
C LYS A 217 11.60 8.10 -17.90
N ASP A 218 11.74 9.32 -18.43
CA ASP A 218 13.04 9.98 -18.63
C ASP A 218 13.73 10.28 -17.29
N ALA A 219 12.96 10.58 -16.25
CA ALA A 219 13.47 10.75 -14.89
C ALA A 219 14.03 9.44 -14.30
N GLY A 220 13.59 8.27 -14.78
CA GLY A 220 14.05 6.95 -14.31
C GLY A 220 13.00 6.16 -13.52
N VAL A 221 11.72 6.50 -13.65
CA VAL A 221 10.62 5.71 -13.07
C VAL A 221 10.55 4.33 -13.74
N THR A 222 10.41 3.29 -12.94
CA THR A 222 10.28 1.89 -13.38
C THR A 222 8.82 1.53 -13.62
N GLU A 223 7.94 1.85 -12.67
CA GLU A 223 6.52 1.51 -12.70
C GLU A 223 5.66 2.74 -12.39
N VAL A 224 4.54 2.87 -13.10
CA VAL A 224 3.62 4.00 -12.92
C VAL A 224 2.20 3.54 -12.61
N LYS A 225 1.49 4.34 -11.81
CA LYS A 225 0.09 4.11 -11.46
C LYS A 225 -0.72 5.39 -11.66
N TYR A 226 -1.71 5.31 -12.56
CA TYR A 226 -2.75 6.31 -12.74
C TYR A 226 -4.10 5.67 -12.41
N ASN A 227 -4.79 6.19 -11.40
CA ASN A 227 -6.00 5.53 -10.89
C ASN A 227 -7.26 5.97 -11.64
N VAL A 228 -8.01 5.01 -12.18
CA VAL A 228 -9.36 5.24 -12.72
C VAL A 228 -10.39 5.36 -11.60
N GLU A 229 -10.15 4.74 -10.45
CA GLU A 229 -11.00 4.65 -9.26
C GLU A 229 -12.29 3.84 -9.50
N THR A 230 -12.95 4.04 -10.64
CA THR A 230 -14.11 3.26 -11.11
C THR A 230 -14.19 3.31 -12.63
N MET A 231 -14.76 2.28 -13.24
CA MET A 231 -15.04 2.23 -14.68
C MET A 231 -16.50 2.58 -15.01
N ASP A 232 -17.31 2.82 -13.99
CA ASP A 232 -18.66 3.34 -14.14
C ASP A 232 -18.62 4.87 -14.22
N ARG A 233 -19.11 5.44 -15.34
CA ARG A 233 -19.03 6.88 -15.61
C ARG A 233 -19.90 7.70 -14.66
N GLU A 234 -21.09 7.23 -14.33
CA GLU A 234 -22.00 7.93 -13.43
C GLU A 234 -21.43 7.95 -12.00
N ILE A 235 -20.86 6.82 -11.57
CA ILE A 235 -20.16 6.75 -10.28
C ILE A 235 -18.92 7.66 -10.30
N PHE A 236 -18.12 7.66 -11.38
CA PHE A 236 -16.96 8.52 -11.51
C PHE A 236 -17.32 9.99 -11.36
N GLU A 237 -18.32 10.47 -12.08
CA GLU A 237 -18.79 11.85 -12.00
C GLU A 237 -19.28 12.23 -10.61
N ARG A 238 -19.98 11.31 -9.94
CA ARG A 238 -20.50 11.50 -8.59
C ARG A 238 -19.43 11.55 -7.53
N VAL A 239 -18.38 10.71 -7.62
CA VAL A 239 -17.37 10.58 -6.54
C VAL A 239 -16.06 11.32 -6.82
N CYS A 240 -15.73 11.64 -8.07
CA CYS A 240 -14.53 12.37 -8.47
C CYS A 240 -14.82 13.83 -8.81
N THR A 241 -15.74 14.46 -8.12
CA THR A 241 -16.29 15.80 -8.38
C THR A 241 -15.29 16.94 -8.45
N GLY A 242 -14.15 16.82 -7.79
CA GLY A 242 -13.11 17.86 -7.80
C GLY A 242 -12.23 17.88 -9.04
N ARG A 243 -12.36 16.89 -9.94
CA ARG A 243 -11.52 16.75 -11.14
C ARG A 243 -12.13 17.48 -12.35
N LYS A 244 -12.52 18.76 -12.18
CA LYS A 244 -13.10 19.56 -13.27
C LYS A 244 -12.17 19.59 -14.47
N GLY A 245 -12.69 19.24 -15.66
CA GLY A 245 -11.95 19.18 -16.92
C GLY A 245 -11.16 17.87 -17.15
N HIS A 246 -11.11 16.97 -16.18
CA HIS A 246 -10.42 15.69 -16.31
C HIS A 246 -11.40 14.53 -16.12
N SER A 247 -11.93 14.03 -17.22
CA SER A 247 -12.89 12.93 -17.30
C SER A 247 -12.20 11.56 -17.07
N LEU A 248 -13.01 10.52 -16.92
CA LEU A 248 -12.51 9.14 -16.96
C LEU A 248 -11.74 8.86 -18.26
N ASP A 249 -12.20 9.42 -19.41
CA ASP A 249 -11.52 9.25 -20.69
C ASP A 249 -10.13 9.85 -20.73
N PHE A 250 -9.90 10.99 -20.06
CA PHE A 250 -8.57 11.55 -19.91
C PHE A 250 -7.63 10.58 -19.19
N ILE A 251 -8.08 9.95 -18.10
CA ILE A 251 -7.26 8.98 -17.37
C ILE A 251 -7.01 7.73 -18.21
N LEU A 252 -8.02 7.24 -18.94
CA LEU A 252 -7.87 6.08 -19.83
C LEU A 252 -6.90 6.37 -20.97
N THR A 253 -6.93 7.57 -21.57
CA THR A 253 -5.96 8.02 -22.56
C THR A 253 -4.56 8.09 -21.98
N SER A 254 -4.41 8.62 -20.75
CA SER A 254 -3.12 8.69 -20.05
C SER A 254 -2.57 7.30 -19.71
N LEU A 255 -3.43 6.33 -19.37
CA LEU A 255 -3.03 4.93 -19.16
C LEU A 255 -2.57 4.26 -20.45
N HIS A 256 -3.25 4.51 -21.57
CA HIS A 256 -2.83 4.01 -22.87
C HIS A 256 -1.45 4.58 -23.26
N ASP A 257 -1.23 5.90 -23.06
CA ASP A 257 0.08 6.52 -23.25
C ASP A 257 1.14 5.93 -22.30
N ALA A 258 0.80 5.71 -21.02
CA ALA A 258 1.71 5.10 -20.06
C ALA A 258 2.16 3.70 -20.52
N VAL A 259 1.26 2.86 -21.03
CA VAL A 259 1.65 1.54 -21.55
C VAL A 259 2.56 1.66 -22.78
N ARG A 260 2.30 2.61 -23.66
CA ARG A 260 3.17 2.89 -24.81
C ARG A 260 4.60 3.26 -24.37
N VAL A 261 4.74 4.02 -23.28
CA VAL A 261 6.03 4.55 -22.79
C VAL A 261 6.75 3.56 -21.86
N PHE A 262 6.03 2.96 -20.91
CA PHE A 262 6.61 2.07 -19.90
C PHE A 262 6.65 0.61 -20.33
N GLY A 263 5.74 0.21 -21.19
CA GLY A 263 5.54 -1.17 -21.58
C GLY A 263 4.49 -1.88 -20.72
N LYS A 264 4.10 -3.05 -21.20
CA LYS A 264 3.21 -3.99 -20.54
C LYS A 264 3.80 -4.42 -19.19
N ASN A 265 2.98 -4.70 -18.20
CA ASN A 265 3.33 -5.06 -16.82
C ASN A 265 3.95 -3.94 -15.95
N GLN A 266 4.19 -2.74 -16.51
CA GLN A 266 4.78 -1.62 -15.75
C GLN A 266 3.75 -0.55 -15.38
N VAL A 267 2.49 -0.74 -15.78
CA VAL A 267 1.40 0.21 -15.56
C VAL A 267 0.27 -0.44 -14.79
N SER A 268 -0.17 0.20 -13.71
CA SER A 268 -1.30 -0.29 -12.91
C SER A 268 -2.33 0.81 -12.63
N SER A 269 -3.55 0.38 -12.28
CA SER A 269 -4.65 1.28 -11.94
C SER A 269 -5.54 0.65 -10.86
N ASN A 270 -5.94 1.44 -9.85
CA ASN A 270 -6.90 0.98 -8.86
C ASN A 270 -8.34 1.13 -9.37
N ILE A 271 -9.15 0.12 -9.06
CA ILE A 271 -10.63 0.16 -9.11
C ILE A 271 -11.12 -0.04 -7.67
N ILE A 272 -11.89 0.90 -7.18
CA ILE A 272 -12.48 0.84 -5.84
C ILE A 272 -13.76 -0.01 -5.91
N ILE A 273 -13.88 -0.99 -5.01
CA ILE A 273 -15.03 -1.88 -4.90
C ILE A 273 -15.87 -1.45 -3.70
N GLY A 274 -17.15 -1.18 -3.96
CA GLY A 274 -18.13 -0.77 -2.93
C GLY A 274 -18.68 0.65 -3.09
N LEU A 275 -18.51 1.28 -4.28
CA LEU A 275 -19.08 2.58 -4.63
C LEU A 275 -20.51 2.49 -5.23
N GLY A 276 -21.03 1.26 -5.38
CA GLY A 276 -22.32 0.96 -6.00
C GLY A 276 -22.22 0.31 -7.38
N GLU A 277 -21.01 0.02 -7.85
CA GLU A 277 -20.74 -0.66 -9.11
C GLU A 277 -21.21 -2.13 -9.08
N THR A 278 -21.66 -2.65 -10.24
CA THR A 278 -22.00 -4.06 -10.41
C THR A 278 -20.74 -4.90 -10.68
N ASP A 279 -20.79 -6.21 -10.37
CA ASP A 279 -19.72 -7.15 -10.68
C ASP A 279 -19.43 -7.20 -12.19
N GLU A 280 -20.45 -7.04 -13.04
CA GLU A 280 -20.28 -6.99 -14.49
C GLU A 280 -19.58 -5.71 -14.95
N CYS A 281 -19.86 -4.57 -14.32
CA CYS A 281 -19.11 -3.33 -14.57
C CYS A 281 -17.64 -3.50 -14.21
N VAL A 282 -17.33 -4.10 -13.04
CA VAL A 282 -15.96 -4.42 -12.64
C VAL A 282 -15.30 -5.35 -13.65
N ARG A 283 -15.96 -6.44 -14.05
CA ARG A 283 -15.44 -7.39 -15.03
C ARG A 283 -15.05 -6.72 -16.35
N LYS A 284 -15.99 -5.95 -16.92
CA LYS A 284 -15.76 -5.20 -18.17
C LYS A 284 -14.62 -4.19 -18.02
N GLY A 285 -14.55 -3.50 -16.88
CA GLY A 285 -13.49 -2.52 -16.58
C GLY A 285 -12.12 -3.16 -16.48
N VAL A 286 -12.01 -4.29 -15.76
CA VAL A 286 -10.78 -5.06 -15.66
C VAL A 286 -10.33 -5.57 -17.03
N GLU A 287 -11.26 -6.12 -17.84
CA GLU A 287 -10.95 -6.62 -19.19
C GLU A 287 -10.50 -5.48 -20.12
N TYR A 288 -11.14 -4.31 -20.03
CA TYR A 288 -10.75 -3.13 -20.82
C TYR A 288 -9.31 -2.68 -20.47
N LEU A 289 -8.98 -2.57 -19.18
CA LEU A 289 -7.64 -2.21 -18.72
C LEU A 289 -6.60 -3.27 -19.10
N ALA A 290 -6.91 -4.55 -18.91
CA ALA A 290 -6.00 -5.65 -19.24
C ALA A 290 -5.71 -5.71 -20.74
N LYS A 291 -6.71 -5.47 -21.60
CA LYS A 291 -6.53 -5.37 -23.06
C LYS A 291 -5.58 -4.25 -23.46
N MET A 292 -5.52 -3.16 -22.69
CA MET A 292 -4.53 -2.09 -22.89
C MET A 292 -3.14 -2.44 -22.39
N GLY A 293 -2.97 -3.48 -21.57
CA GLY A 293 -1.71 -3.80 -20.91
C GLY A 293 -1.57 -3.23 -19.50
N VAL A 294 -2.67 -2.77 -18.89
CA VAL A 294 -2.74 -2.18 -17.55
C VAL A 294 -3.18 -3.23 -16.53
N ILE A 295 -2.44 -3.38 -15.44
CA ILE A 295 -2.80 -4.25 -14.31
C ILE A 295 -3.85 -3.54 -13.45
N ALA A 296 -5.07 -4.08 -13.43
CA ALA A 296 -6.13 -3.63 -12.55
C ALA A 296 -5.94 -4.15 -11.11
N VAL A 297 -6.05 -3.26 -10.12
CA VAL A 297 -5.97 -3.59 -8.69
C VAL A 297 -7.32 -3.29 -8.04
N LEU A 298 -7.99 -4.31 -7.53
CA LEU A 298 -9.31 -4.15 -6.90
C LEU A 298 -9.14 -3.77 -5.43
N ARG A 299 -9.59 -2.57 -5.07
CA ARG A 299 -9.46 -2.01 -3.72
C ARG A 299 -10.80 -2.00 -3.00
N PRO A 300 -11.00 -2.76 -1.90
CA PRO A 300 -12.18 -2.56 -1.07
C PRO A 300 -12.22 -1.12 -0.54
N ILE A 301 -13.39 -0.48 -0.63
CA ILE A 301 -13.57 0.89 -0.13
C ILE A 301 -13.21 0.99 1.36
N THR A 302 -12.47 2.03 1.73
CA THR A 302 -12.33 2.44 3.13
C THR A 302 -13.34 3.56 3.39
N ILE A 303 -14.30 3.32 4.26
CA ILE A 303 -15.30 4.32 4.64
C ILE A 303 -14.72 5.18 5.75
N SER A 304 -14.18 6.32 5.35
CA SER A 304 -13.51 7.22 6.27
C SER A 304 -14.51 8.03 7.10
N PRO A 305 -14.31 8.16 8.42
CA PRO A 305 -15.13 9.03 9.27
C PRO A 305 -15.07 10.49 8.82
N TYR A 306 -13.99 10.93 8.18
CA TYR A 306 -13.83 12.29 7.66
C TYR A 306 -14.66 12.58 6.40
N ARG A 307 -15.29 11.55 5.81
CA ARG A 307 -16.18 11.62 4.64
C ARG A 307 -17.58 11.09 4.93
N LYS A 308 -17.95 11.00 6.21
CA LYS A 308 -19.25 10.46 6.62
C LYS A 308 -20.39 11.27 5.98
N GLY A 309 -21.28 10.57 5.29
CA GLY A 309 -22.46 11.17 4.63
C GLY A 309 -22.18 11.82 3.26
N GLU A 310 -20.93 11.88 2.79
CA GLU A 310 -20.62 12.48 1.48
C GLU A 310 -20.83 11.51 0.30
N ILE A 311 -20.79 10.19 0.56
CA ILE A 311 -21.08 9.14 -0.43
C ILE A 311 -21.90 8.02 0.21
N THR A 312 -22.70 7.35 -0.60
CA THR A 312 -23.24 6.04 -0.28
C THR A 312 -22.24 4.99 -0.76
N ALA A 313 -21.65 4.27 0.17
CA ALA A 313 -20.67 3.23 -0.10
C ALA A 313 -20.87 2.06 0.85
N THR A 314 -20.66 0.85 0.36
CA THR A 314 -20.77 -0.37 1.16
C THR A 314 -19.51 -1.21 0.97
N ARG A 315 -18.84 -1.53 2.06
CA ARG A 315 -17.65 -2.38 1.99
C ARG A 315 -18.05 -3.77 1.46
N PRO A 316 -17.33 -4.32 0.47
CA PRO A 316 -17.68 -5.61 -0.14
C PRO A 316 -17.51 -6.76 0.85
N SER A 317 -18.33 -7.81 0.69
CA SER A 317 -18.17 -9.05 1.45
C SER A 317 -16.90 -9.80 1.05
N ALA A 318 -16.42 -10.69 1.91
CA ALA A 318 -15.29 -11.56 1.64
C ALA A 318 -15.50 -12.41 0.37
N GLU A 319 -16.71 -12.97 0.23
CA GLU A 319 -17.09 -13.77 -0.95
C GLU A 319 -17.00 -12.94 -2.23
N ARG A 320 -17.54 -11.70 -2.23
CA ARG A 320 -17.46 -10.80 -3.39
C ARG A 320 -16.02 -10.45 -3.75
N LEU A 321 -15.19 -10.17 -2.73
CA LEU A 321 -13.76 -9.89 -2.95
C LEU A 321 -13.05 -11.08 -3.59
N LEU A 322 -13.22 -12.29 -3.06
CA LEU A 322 -12.64 -13.51 -3.62
C LEU A 322 -13.10 -13.76 -5.06
N LYS A 323 -14.40 -13.67 -5.32
CA LYS A 323 -14.99 -13.84 -6.65
C LYS A 323 -14.37 -12.87 -7.66
N LEU A 324 -14.34 -11.58 -7.33
CA LEU A 324 -13.83 -10.53 -8.20
C LEU A 324 -12.31 -10.67 -8.41
N THR A 325 -11.56 -11.05 -7.38
CA THR A 325 -10.10 -11.23 -7.52
C THR A 325 -9.75 -12.44 -8.38
N LYS A 326 -10.46 -13.58 -8.21
CA LYS A 326 -10.28 -14.75 -9.08
C LYS A 326 -10.60 -14.41 -10.53
N MET A 327 -11.71 -13.73 -10.79
CA MET A 327 -12.08 -13.23 -12.11
C MET A 327 -10.99 -12.29 -12.68
N THR A 328 -10.45 -11.37 -11.87
CA THR A 328 -9.38 -10.47 -12.29
C THR A 328 -8.11 -11.23 -12.65
N ARG A 329 -7.69 -12.20 -11.83
CA ARG A 329 -6.55 -13.07 -12.12
C ARG A 329 -6.69 -13.76 -13.48
N ASP A 330 -7.87 -14.34 -13.75
CA ASP A 330 -8.11 -15.10 -14.98
C ASP A 330 -8.10 -14.17 -16.22
N ILE A 331 -8.61 -12.94 -16.08
CA ILE A 331 -8.53 -11.92 -17.13
C ILE A 331 -7.07 -11.49 -17.34
N LEU A 332 -6.32 -11.17 -16.28
CA LEU A 332 -4.91 -10.76 -16.42
C LEU A 332 -4.08 -11.86 -17.12
N LYS A 333 -4.26 -13.13 -16.76
CA LYS A 333 -3.64 -14.26 -17.44
C LYS A 333 -3.99 -14.33 -18.92
N LYS A 334 -5.27 -14.14 -19.27
CA LYS A 334 -5.74 -14.12 -20.68
C LYS A 334 -4.99 -13.09 -21.53
N TYR A 335 -4.61 -11.96 -20.93
CA TYR A 335 -3.89 -10.86 -21.62
C TYR A 335 -2.37 -10.89 -21.34
N ASP A 336 -1.86 -11.96 -20.74
CA ASP A 336 -0.44 -12.16 -20.43
C ASP A 336 0.11 -11.00 -19.57
N LEU A 337 -0.59 -10.69 -18.48
CA LEU A 337 -0.19 -9.72 -17.48
C LEU A 337 0.22 -10.41 -16.18
N HIS A 338 1.44 -10.11 -15.72
CA HIS A 338 2.12 -10.79 -14.63
C HIS A 338 2.28 -9.86 -13.42
N VAL A 339 1.41 -10.02 -12.44
CA VAL A 339 1.41 -9.20 -11.20
C VAL A 339 2.66 -9.46 -10.35
N GLU A 340 3.15 -10.70 -10.40
CA GLU A 340 4.34 -11.16 -9.69
C GLU A 340 5.62 -10.43 -10.10
N ASP A 341 5.69 -9.91 -11.32
CA ASP A 341 6.85 -9.17 -11.84
C ASP A 341 6.96 -7.74 -11.30
N SER A 342 5.87 -7.22 -10.72
CA SER A 342 5.88 -5.87 -10.14
C SER A 342 6.80 -5.78 -8.93
N GLN A 343 7.60 -4.73 -8.90
CA GLN A 343 8.66 -4.50 -7.92
C GLN A 343 8.31 -3.40 -6.92
N THR A 344 7.35 -2.53 -7.25
CA THR A 344 7.08 -1.32 -6.46
C THR A 344 5.60 -1.13 -6.13
N MET A 345 5.31 -0.22 -5.22
CA MET A 345 3.98 0.22 -4.82
C MET A 345 3.10 -0.90 -4.22
N CYS A 346 1.86 -1.01 -4.67
CA CYS A 346 0.85 -1.83 -3.99
C CYS A 346 0.92 -3.30 -4.35
N LEU A 347 1.30 -3.64 -5.59
CA LEU A 347 1.29 -5.03 -6.07
C LEU A 347 2.24 -5.94 -5.27
N PRO A 348 3.50 -5.57 -4.96
CA PRO A 348 4.32 -6.36 -4.05
C PRO A 348 3.96 -6.16 -2.57
N CYS A 349 3.29 -5.06 -2.19
CA CYS A 349 2.88 -4.82 -0.80
C CYS A 349 1.74 -5.74 -0.37
N THR A 350 0.73 -5.95 -1.21
CA THR A 350 -0.47 -6.80 -1.02
C THR A 350 -1.34 -6.50 0.21
N GLY A 351 -0.98 -5.51 1.04
CA GLY A 351 -1.61 -5.31 2.36
C GLY A 351 -3.05 -4.82 2.34
N CYS A 352 -3.49 -4.12 1.28
CA CYS A 352 -4.78 -3.43 1.26
C CYS A 352 -5.84 -4.06 0.33
N ASP A 353 -5.52 -5.15 -0.32
CA ASP A 353 -6.37 -5.87 -1.29
C ASP A 353 -6.04 -7.36 -1.32
N LEU A 354 -6.88 -8.13 -2.03
CA LEU A 354 -6.51 -9.43 -2.53
C LEU A 354 -5.80 -9.23 -3.87
N THR A 355 -4.52 -9.53 -3.92
CA THR A 355 -3.70 -9.31 -5.10
C THR A 355 -3.75 -10.55 -5.99
N PRO A 356 -4.26 -10.46 -7.25
CA PRO A 356 -4.25 -11.56 -8.20
C PRO A 356 -2.82 -12.08 -8.43
N GLY A 357 -2.64 -13.40 -8.51
CA GLY A 357 -1.33 -14.02 -8.72
C GLY A 357 -0.42 -14.06 -7.49
N ARG A 358 -0.77 -13.34 -6.40
CA ARG A 358 -0.03 -13.37 -5.12
C ARG A 358 -0.86 -13.93 -3.96
N ASP A 359 -2.14 -13.62 -3.92
CA ASP A 359 -3.05 -14.09 -2.86
C ASP A 359 -4.02 -15.17 -3.37
N VAL A 360 -4.31 -15.20 -4.66
CA VAL A 360 -5.24 -16.15 -5.29
C VAL A 360 -4.69 -16.67 -6.62
#